data_ab46e5555a7f1dd464eeab3250b6184b
#
_entry.id   ab46e5555a7f1dd464eeab3250b6184b
#
_cell.length_a   1.000
_cell.length_b   1.000
_cell.length_c   1.000
_cell.angle_alpha   90.00
_cell.angle_beta   90.00
_cell.angle_gamma   90.00
#
_symmetry.space_group_name_H-M   'P 1'
#
loop_
_entity.id
_entity.type
_entity.pdbx_description
1 polymer ?
#
loop_
_entity_poly.entity_id
_entity_poly.type
_entity_poly.pdbx_seq_one_letter_code
_entity_poly.pdbx_strand_id
1 'polypeptide(L)'
;MKILLAVDGSPFTKKMLAYVAAHDEWLGARHQYTVVHVTPKIPPHAASFVAREAVDGYYADESEKVFKPIRTFFGKHGLPAEFVGLSGHAGETIAKVADEGSFDLLMMGSHGHGQLGNLVMGSVATRIVASCRVPVLLVR
;
A
#
# COMPACT_ATOMS: atom_id res chain seq x y z
N MET A 1 -14.45 1.25 11.11
CA MET A 1 -13.22 0.40 11.10
C MET A 1 -12.01 1.24 10.76
N LYS A 2 -10.84 0.79 11.21
CA LYS A 2 -9.56 1.27 10.72
C LYS A 2 -9.12 0.38 9.57
N ILE A 3 -9.00 0.94 8.39
CA ILE A 3 -8.69 0.19 7.15
C ILE A 3 -7.32 0.62 6.62
N LEU A 4 -6.44 -0.35 6.42
CA LEU A 4 -5.14 -0.13 5.80
C LEU A 4 -5.22 -0.51 4.32
N LEU A 5 -4.82 0.40 3.44
CA LEU A 5 -4.75 0.17 2.00
C LEU A 5 -3.28 0.09 1.59
N ALA A 6 -2.83 -1.08 1.16
CA ALA A 6 -1.48 -1.26 0.64
C ALA A 6 -1.46 -1.01 -0.87
N VAL A 7 -0.67 -0.04 -1.30
CA VAL A 7 -0.65 0.45 -2.69
C VAL A 7 0.76 0.45 -3.27
N ASP A 8 0.85 0.22 -4.58
CA ASP A 8 2.11 0.26 -5.32
C ASP A 8 2.00 1.03 -6.65
N GLY A 9 0.82 1.60 -6.94
CA GLY A 9 0.55 2.30 -8.19
C GLY A 9 0.31 1.41 -9.39
N SER A 10 0.29 0.08 -9.21
CA SER A 10 -0.01 -0.88 -10.26
C SER A 10 -1.48 -0.83 -10.71
N PRO A 11 -1.84 -1.50 -11.82
CA PRO A 11 -3.24 -1.66 -12.21
C PRO A 11 -4.12 -2.28 -11.12
N PHE A 12 -3.55 -3.12 -10.25
CA PHE A 12 -4.28 -3.73 -9.14
C PHE A 12 -4.59 -2.74 -8.03
N THR A 13 -3.73 -1.74 -7.78
CA THR A 13 -4.07 -0.60 -6.93
C THR A 13 -5.30 0.12 -7.47
N LYS A 14 -5.36 0.39 -8.77
CA LYS A 14 -6.52 1.04 -9.39
C LYS A 14 -7.80 0.21 -9.26
N LYS A 15 -7.71 -1.09 -9.43
CA LYS A 15 -8.84 -2.01 -9.24
C LYS A 15 -9.34 -1.99 -7.80
N MET A 16 -8.42 -1.97 -6.83
CA MET A 16 -8.79 -1.87 -5.42
C MET A 16 -9.50 -0.55 -5.11
N LEU A 17 -9.00 0.58 -5.62
CA LEU A 17 -9.65 1.88 -5.44
C LEU A 17 -11.03 1.91 -6.09
N ALA A 18 -11.18 1.34 -7.27
CA ALA A 18 -12.47 1.20 -7.93
C ALA A 18 -13.45 0.35 -7.11
N TYR A 19 -12.94 -0.69 -6.46
CA TYR A 19 -13.73 -1.51 -5.54
C TYR A 19 -14.23 -0.70 -4.34
N VAL A 20 -13.37 0.11 -3.73
CA VAL A 20 -13.75 1.00 -2.62
C VAL A 20 -14.85 1.97 -3.07
N ALA A 21 -14.69 2.59 -4.23
CA ALA A 21 -15.67 3.54 -4.77
C ALA A 21 -17.02 2.91 -5.11
N ALA A 22 -17.01 1.65 -5.55
CA ALA A 22 -18.22 0.93 -5.94
C ALA A 22 -19.02 0.36 -4.75
N HIS A 23 -18.44 0.35 -3.56
CA HIS A 23 -19.03 -0.29 -2.37
C HIS A 23 -19.08 0.66 -1.18
N ASP A 24 -19.59 1.88 -1.40
CA ASP A 24 -19.69 2.91 -0.36
C ASP A 24 -20.66 2.52 0.77
N GLU A 25 -21.55 1.59 0.54
CA GLU A 25 -22.47 1.06 1.54
C GLU A 25 -21.74 0.43 2.74
N TRP A 26 -20.56 -0.13 2.53
CA TRP A 26 -19.75 -0.68 3.62
C TRP A 26 -18.30 -0.16 3.68
N LEU A 27 -17.81 0.49 2.62
CA LEU A 27 -16.47 1.09 2.52
C LEU A 27 -16.51 2.63 2.43
N GLY A 28 -17.55 3.27 2.94
CA GLY A 28 -17.71 4.72 2.83
C GLY A 28 -16.86 5.54 3.79
N ALA A 29 -17.21 6.83 3.89
CA ALA A 29 -16.44 7.84 4.62
C ALA A 29 -16.46 7.68 6.16
N ARG A 30 -17.26 6.78 6.70
CA ARG A 30 -17.34 6.51 8.14
C ARG A 30 -16.13 5.76 8.70
N HIS A 31 -15.23 5.29 7.85
CA HIS A 31 -14.03 4.55 8.23
C HIS A 31 -12.80 5.44 8.25
N GLN A 32 -11.79 5.01 9.01
CA GLN A 32 -10.47 5.64 9.02
C GLN A 32 -9.58 4.90 8.05
N TYR A 33 -9.16 5.58 6.99
CA TYR A 33 -8.28 5.00 5.97
C TYR A 33 -6.84 5.43 6.18
N THR A 34 -5.93 4.49 6.10
CA THR A 34 -4.48 4.73 6.01
C THR A 34 -3.98 4.08 4.73
N VAL A 35 -3.33 4.86 3.88
CA VAL A 35 -2.73 4.39 2.62
C VAL A 35 -1.24 4.22 2.84
N VAL A 36 -0.72 3.01 2.68
CA VAL A 36 0.69 2.71 2.85
C VAL A 36 1.35 2.29 1.53
N HIS A 37 2.51 2.85 1.28
CA HIS A 37 3.42 2.43 0.20
C HIS A 37 4.79 2.11 0.78
N VAL A 38 5.40 1.02 0.33
CA VAL A 38 6.74 0.62 0.75
C VAL A 38 7.66 0.63 -0.45
N THR A 39 8.68 1.49 -0.40
CA THR A 39 9.75 1.53 -1.40
C THR A 39 10.85 0.55 -1.01
N PRO A 40 11.34 -0.30 -1.94
CA PRO A 40 12.50 -1.14 -1.66
C PRO A 40 13.70 -0.31 -1.22
N LYS A 41 14.43 -0.77 -0.21
CA LYS A 41 15.62 -0.07 0.26
C LYS A 41 16.69 -0.03 -0.83
N ILE A 42 17.34 1.12 -0.95
CA ILE A 42 18.57 1.24 -1.73
C ILE A 42 19.62 0.34 -1.07
N PRO A 43 20.36 -0.48 -1.84
CA PRO A 43 21.41 -1.31 -1.27
C PRO A 43 22.40 -0.46 -0.44
N PRO A 44 22.83 -0.92 0.76
CA PRO A 44 23.72 -0.14 1.62
C PRO A 44 24.99 0.34 0.94
N HIS A 45 25.55 -0.47 0.03
CA HIS A 45 26.71 -0.10 -0.75
C HIS A 45 26.44 1.12 -1.65
N ALA A 46 25.30 1.16 -2.34
CA ALA A 46 24.93 2.31 -3.16
C ALA A 46 24.60 3.53 -2.30
N ALA A 47 23.92 3.34 -1.17
CA ALA A 47 23.55 4.42 -0.25
C ALA A 47 24.77 5.09 0.40
N SER A 48 25.89 4.38 0.57
CA SER A 48 27.10 4.93 1.18
C SER A 48 27.78 6.03 0.35
N PHE A 49 27.48 6.12 -0.94
CA PHE A 49 28.02 7.14 -1.86
C PHE A 49 27.12 8.36 -2.01
N VAL A 50 25.98 8.40 -1.32
CA VAL A 50 24.98 9.45 -1.48
C VAL A 50 24.69 10.07 -0.11
N ALA A 51 24.48 11.39 -0.08
CA ALA A 51 24.10 12.08 1.14
C ALA A 51 22.76 11.55 1.68
N ARG A 52 22.65 11.49 3.01
CA ARG A 52 21.44 10.98 3.68
C ARG A 52 20.17 11.72 3.23
N GLU A 53 20.25 13.04 3.10
CA GLU A 53 19.15 13.87 2.64
C GLU A 53 18.67 13.50 1.23
N ALA A 54 19.60 13.13 0.35
CA ALA A 54 19.28 12.67 -1.01
C ALA A 54 18.60 11.30 -0.98
N VAL A 55 19.00 10.40 -0.09
CA VAL A 55 18.36 9.09 0.11
C VAL A 55 16.94 9.28 0.64
N ASP A 56 16.76 10.09 1.67
CA ASP A 56 15.45 10.38 2.25
C ASP A 56 14.52 11.05 1.22
N GLY A 57 15.06 11.99 0.43
CA GLY A 57 14.35 12.62 -0.69
C GLY A 57 13.90 11.63 -1.75
N TYR A 58 14.74 10.66 -2.08
CA TYR A 58 14.39 9.59 -3.02
C TYR A 58 13.18 8.79 -2.53
N TYR A 59 13.19 8.35 -1.27
CA TYR A 59 12.06 7.59 -0.72
C TYR A 59 10.77 8.42 -0.69
N ALA A 60 10.85 9.68 -0.31
CA ALA A 60 9.70 10.59 -0.30
C ALA A 60 9.14 10.77 -1.72
N ASP A 61 10.01 10.96 -2.72
CA ASP A 61 9.61 11.15 -4.11
C ASP A 61 8.96 9.89 -4.71
N GLU A 62 9.52 8.72 -4.41
CA GLU A 62 8.96 7.44 -4.87
C GLU A 62 7.56 7.20 -4.28
N SER A 63 7.37 7.46 -3.01
CA SER A 63 6.06 7.37 -2.37
C SER A 63 5.08 8.38 -2.95
N GLU A 64 5.51 9.63 -3.19
CA GLU A 64 4.64 10.68 -3.71
C GLU A 64 4.15 10.40 -5.13
N LYS A 65 4.97 9.79 -5.97
CA LYS A 65 4.55 9.33 -7.31
C LYS A 65 3.35 8.38 -7.23
N VAL A 66 3.35 7.48 -6.24
CA VAL A 66 2.25 6.54 -6.01
C VAL A 66 1.05 7.24 -5.38
N PHE A 67 1.28 8.09 -4.37
CA PHE A 67 0.21 8.72 -3.58
C PHE A 67 -0.56 9.81 -4.32
N LYS A 68 0.09 10.57 -5.20
CA LYS A 68 -0.54 11.71 -5.85
C LYS A 68 -1.87 11.40 -6.51
N PRO A 69 -1.97 10.39 -7.41
CA PRO A 69 -3.25 10.03 -8.00
C PRO A 69 -4.25 9.45 -6.99
N ILE A 70 -3.75 8.82 -5.94
CA ILE A 70 -4.60 8.23 -4.89
C ILE A 70 -5.20 9.34 -4.01
N ARG A 71 -4.43 10.37 -3.67
CA ARG A 71 -4.95 11.55 -2.97
C ARG A 71 -6.07 12.22 -3.75
N THR A 72 -5.88 12.36 -5.05
CA THR A 72 -6.91 12.89 -5.95
C THR A 72 -8.18 12.04 -5.90
N PHE A 73 -8.04 10.73 -5.95
CA PHE A 73 -9.16 9.80 -5.83
C PHE A 73 -9.91 9.97 -4.50
N PHE A 74 -9.18 9.97 -3.37
CA PHE A 74 -9.79 10.12 -2.05
C PHE A 74 -10.49 11.46 -1.87
N GLY A 75 -9.87 12.55 -2.35
CA GLY A 75 -10.48 13.88 -2.34
C GLY A 75 -11.77 13.94 -3.16
N LYS A 76 -11.77 13.32 -4.33
CA LYS A 76 -12.91 13.29 -5.23
C LYS A 76 -14.10 12.52 -4.65
N HIS A 77 -13.82 11.48 -3.86
CA HIS A 77 -14.85 10.65 -3.23
C HIS A 77 -15.18 11.09 -1.79
N GLY A 78 -14.60 12.19 -1.31
CA GLY A 78 -14.85 12.68 0.04
C GLY A 78 -14.38 11.74 1.14
N LEU A 79 -13.34 10.94 0.89
CA LEU A 79 -12.79 9.98 1.83
C LEU A 79 -11.54 10.56 2.48
N PRO A 80 -11.55 10.86 3.79
CA PRO A 80 -10.33 11.28 4.49
C PRO A 80 -9.38 10.08 4.64
N ALA A 81 -8.10 10.28 4.36
CA ALA A 81 -7.08 9.25 4.50
C ALA A 81 -5.75 9.82 4.95
N GLU A 82 -5.01 9.03 5.73
CA GLU A 82 -3.61 9.27 6.04
C GLU A 82 -2.74 8.54 5.02
N PHE A 83 -1.59 9.13 4.68
CA PHE A 83 -0.65 8.57 3.71
C PHE A 83 0.70 8.33 4.38
N VAL A 84 1.17 7.10 4.35
CA VAL A 84 2.40 6.67 5.03
C VAL A 84 3.34 6.01 4.02
N GLY A 85 4.45 6.68 3.72
CA GLY A 85 5.53 6.14 2.90
C GLY A 85 6.59 5.50 3.78
N LEU A 86 6.93 4.26 3.52
CA LEU A 86 7.95 3.49 4.24
C LEU A 86 8.98 2.91 3.26
N SER A 87 10.09 2.43 3.79
CA SER A 87 11.10 1.71 3.02
C SER A 87 11.38 0.36 3.65
N GLY A 88 11.68 -0.63 2.84
CA GLY A 88 12.00 -1.97 3.29
C GLY A 88 11.47 -3.06 2.35
N HIS A 89 11.28 -4.24 2.89
CA HIS A 89 10.60 -5.33 2.19
C HIS A 89 9.09 -5.16 2.33
N ALA A 90 8.39 -4.99 1.21
CA ALA A 90 6.98 -4.60 1.20
C ALA A 90 6.10 -5.55 2.01
N GLY A 91 6.18 -6.86 1.78
CA GLY A 91 5.33 -7.83 2.47
C GLY A 91 5.50 -7.82 3.98
N GLU A 92 6.73 -7.84 4.45
CA GLU A 92 7.04 -7.82 5.89
C GLU A 92 6.67 -6.48 6.54
N THR A 93 6.98 -5.39 5.88
CA THR A 93 6.71 -4.04 6.38
C THR A 93 5.22 -3.77 6.49
N ILE A 94 4.44 -4.13 5.47
CA ILE A 94 2.99 -3.95 5.47
C ILE A 94 2.33 -4.82 6.55
N ALA A 95 2.73 -6.09 6.66
CA ALA A 95 2.20 -6.99 7.69
C ALA A 95 2.45 -6.44 9.10
N LYS A 96 3.65 -5.92 9.34
CA LYS A 96 4.01 -5.30 10.62
C LYS A 96 3.16 -4.06 10.91
N VAL A 97 3.00 -3.17 9.94
CA VAL A 97 2.16 -1.98 10.08
C VAL A 97 0.72 -2.37 10.40
N ALA A 98 0.18 -3.36 9.70
CA ALA A 98 -1.19 -3.84 9.91
C ALA A 98 -1.40 -4.37 11.32
N ASP A 99 -0.51 -5.23 11.78
CA ASP A 99 -0.62 -5.87 13.10
C ASP A 99 -0.37 -4.89 14.25
N GLU A 100 0.66 -4.03 14.14
CA GLU A 100 1.00 -3.06 15.20
C GLU A 100 0.05 -1.86 15.23
N GLY A 101 -0.54 -1.51 14.10
CA GLY A 101 -1.44 -0.36 13.99
C GLY A 101 -2.88 -0.61 14.43
N SER A 102 -3.20 -1.83 14.87
CA SER A 102 -4.55 -2.22 15.28
C SER A 102 -5.59 -1.95 14.20
N PHE A 103 -5.27 -2.29 12.97
CA PHE A 103 -6.20 -2.20 11.85
C PHE A 103 -7.21 -3.35 11.89
N ASP A 104 -8.43 -3.05 11.46
CA ASP A 104 -9.53 -4.04 11.40
C ASP A 104 -9.55 -4.78 10.07
N LEU A 105 -8.99 -4.17 9.02
CA LEU A 105 -8.97 -4.71 7.66
C LEU A 105 -7.75 -4.18 6.92
N LEU A 106 -7.08 -5.07 6.19
CA LEU A 106 -6.07 -4.73 5.20
C LEU A 106 -6.64 -5.02 3.81
N MET A 107 -6.63 -4.03 2.94
CA MET A 107 -7.02 -4.18 1.53
C MET A 107 -5.81 -3.99 0.63
N MET A 108 -5.70 -4.81 -0.39
CA MET A 108 -4.63 -4.70 -1.39
C MET A 108 -5.03 -5.37 -2.69
N GLY A 109 -4.32 -5.06 -3.76
CA GLY A 109 -4.40 -5.82 -5.00
C GLY A 109 -3.81 -7.22 -4.83
N SER A 110 -4.33 -8.19 -5.56
CA SER A 110 -3.82 -9.56 -5.51
C SER A 110 -2.43 -9.71 -6.13
N HIS A 111 -2.01 -8.74 -6.96
CA HIS A 111 -0.72 -8.69 -7.65
C HIS A 111 -0.16 -7.27 -7.61
N GLY A 112 1.13 -7.11 -7.93
CA GLY A 112 1.78 -5.82 -8.09
C GLY A 112 2.14 -5.54 -9.55
N HIS A 113 3.27 -4.85 -9.76
CA HIS A 113 3.78 -4.49 -11.08
C HIS A 113 4.32 -5.68 -11.87
N GLY A 114 4.75 -6.76 -11.21
CA GLY A 114 5.24 -7.95 -11.88
C GLY A 114 4.09 -8.75 -12.49
N GLN A 115 4.09 -8.88 -13.81
CA GLN A 115 3.14 -9.75 -14.50
C GLN A 115 3.67 -11.17 -14.54
N LEU A 116 3.26 -11.97 -13.60
CA LEU A 116 3.44 -13.41 -13.68
C LEU A 116 2.05 -14.00 -13.95
N GLY A 117 1.68 -14.07 -15.21
CA GLY A 117 0.32 -14.40 -15.68
C GLY A 117 -0.25 -15.73 -15.19
N ASN A 118 0.57 -16.57 -14.57
CA ASN A 118 0.16 -17.89 -14.06
C ASN A 118 0.07 -17.95 -12.53
N LEU A 119 0.35 -16.86 -11.81
CA LEU A 119 0.28 -16.87 -10.36
C LEU A 119 -1.12 -16.46 -9.88
N VAL A 120 -1.65 -17.21 -8.93
CA VAL A 120 -2.93 -16.89 -8.26
C VAL A 120 -2.79 -15.63 -7.43
N MET A 121 -1.64 -15.41 -6.80
CA MET A 121 -1.31 -14.22 -6.01
C MET A 121 0.12 -13.76 -6.28
N GLY A 122 0.34 -12.43 -6.16
CA GLY A 122 1.67 -11.85 -6.19
C GLY A 122 2.50 -12.17 -4.94
N SER A 123 3.80 -11.92 -5.01
CA SER A 123 4.74 -12.22 -3.92
C SER A 123 4.43 -11.44 -2.63
N VAL A 124 4.08 -10.17 -2.74
CA VAL A 124 3.74 -9.32 -1.58
C VAL A 124 2.45 -9.83 -0.92
N ALA A 125 1.42 -10.09 -1.71
CA ALA A 125 0.15 -10.63 -1.21
C ALA A 125 0.33 -11.98 -0.52
N THR A 126 1.11 -12.88 -1.10
CA THR A 126 1.43 -14.19 -0.52
C THR A 126 2.12 -14.04 0.82
N ARG A 127 3.11 -13.14 0.93
CA ARG A 127 3.84 -12.89 2.17
C ARG A 127 2.94 -12.32 3.25
N ILE A 128 2.08 -11.38 2.91
CA ILE A 128 1.15 -10.75 3.85
C ILE A 128 0.15 -11.76 4.39
N VAL A 129 -0.49 -12.54 3.51
CA VAL A 129 -1.46 -13.56 3.92
C VAL A 129 -0.81 -14.60 4.85
N ALA A 130 0.46 -14.93 4.63
CA ALA A 130 1.19 -15.89 5.46
C ALA A 130 1.57 -15.36 6.85
N SER A 131 1.72 -14.05 7.03
CA SER A 131 2.32 -13.46 8.25
C SER A 131 1.42 -12.46 9.00
N CYS A 132 0.43 -11.88 8.34
CA CYS A 132 -0.45 -10.87 8.93
C CYS A 132 -1.63 -11.52 9.66
N ARG A 133 -1.95 -11.02 10.85
CA ARG A 133 -3.11 -11.48 11.64
C ARG A 133 -4.39 -10.71 11.35
N VAL A 134 -4.27 -9.53 10.74
CA VAL A 134 -5.41 -8.72 10.35
C VAL A 134 -6.12 -9.37 9.15
N PRO A 135 -7.47 -9.37 9.10
CA PRO A 135 -8.20 -9.82 7.92
C PRO A 135 -7.74 -9.10 6.65
N VAL A 136 -7.57 -9.85 5.57
CA VAL A 136 -7.05 -9.32 4.30
C VAL A 136 -8.10 -9.47 3.20
N LEU A 137 -8.42 -8.37 2.54
CA LEU A 137 -9.24 -8.37 1.33
C LEU A 137 -8.33 -8.18 0.10
N LEU A 138 -8.30 -9.18 -0.76
CA LEU A 138 -7.54 -9.14 -2.00
C LEU A 138 -8.47 -8.79 -3.16
N VAL A 139 -8.13 -7.75 -3.91
CA VAL A 139 -8.86 -7.34 -5.11
C VAL A 139 -8.08 -7.78 -6.34
N ARG A 140 -8.76 -8.55 -7.20
CA ARG A 140 -8.19 -9.06 -8.45
C ARG A 140 -8.31 -8.10 -9.62
#